data_75d24ae86128dfb602349193ba43523d
#
_entry.id   75d24ae86128dfb602349193ba43523d
#
_cell.length_a   1.000
_cell.length_b   1.000
_cell.length_c   1.000
_cell.angle_alpha   90.00
_cell.angle_beta   90.00
_cell.angle_gamma   90.00
#
_symmetry.space_group_name_H-M   'P 1'
#
loop_
_entity.id
_entity.type
_entity.pdbx_description
1 polymer ?
#
loop_
_entity_poly.entity_id
_entity_poly.type
_entity_poly.pdbx_seq_one_letter_code
_entity_poly.pdbx_strand_id
1 'polypeptide(L)'
;MKRALIVTFAALLVQGCAGLGHKEFYAQVAPTKYPPTEKTMVFEYANVNLKEIYDLLFSDFLIIGRSGFNGPYENPDRSVSYAKSIGADVFISTSQFKEARTSFMNLSTPTSSTTYVSGYSGAGSFSGTATTYGTRTTTVPITVNRYDQDGLFLRNVNSVVPLWERTDAQCKKTEPSNLEGVWFNENYKLNLYRSGQQLVAFIANEPKDRDSWGKGQLKFIYGVDSGVGVYLMGNKTPMPAQFALNKFGHLEVTLITSQETFSFAR
;
A
#
# COMPACT_ATOMS: atom_id res chain seq x y z
N MET A 1 -41.01 31.75 39.41
CA MET A 1 -39.72 31.11 39.11
C MET A 1 -39.92 30.20 37.89
N LYS A 2 -39.52 30.66 36.74
CA LYS A 2 -39.64 29.91 35.47
C LYS A 2 -38.31 29.13 35.26
N ARG A 3 -38.38 27.81 35.32
CA ARG A 3 -37.23 26.95 34.98
C ARG A 3 -37.18 26.78 33.47
N ALA A 4 -36.20 27.40 32.82
CA ALA A 4 -35.88 27.17 31.42
C ALA A 4 -35.20 25.80 31.28
N LEU A 5 -35.84 24.89 30.59
CA LEU A 5 -35.30 23.60 30.21
C LEU A 5 -34.44 23.80 28.95
N ILE A 6 -33.11 23.86 29.13
CA ILE A 6 -32.17 23.88 27.98
C ILE A 6 -32.04 22.44 27.50
N VAL A 7 -32.73 22.16 26.42
CA VAL A 7 -32.51 20.90 25.68
C VAL A 7 -31.26 21.10 24.83
N THR A 8 -30.14 20.62 25.32
CA THR A 8 -28.89 20.53 24.55
C THR A 8 -29.05 19.39 23.55
N PHE A 9 -29.35 19.74 22.31
CA PHE A 9 -29.35 18.80 21.20
C PHE A 9 -27.88 18.46 20.86
N ALA A 10 -27.39 17.39 21.46
CA ALA A 10 -26.11 16.81 21.07
C ALA A 10 -26.28 16.23 19.68
N ALA A 11 -25.95 17.02 18.65
CA ALA A 11 -25.75 16.53 17.31
C ALA A 11 -24.56 15.57 17.35
N LEU A 12 -24.81 14.28 17.48
CA LEU A 12 -23.88 13.22 17.19
C LEU A 12 -23.56 13.33 15.69
N LEU A 13 -22.52 14.09 15.39
CA LEU A 13 -21.84 14.01 14.12
C LEU A 13 -21.29 12.58 14.04
N VAL A 14 -22.06 11.69 13.43
CA VAL A 14 -21.56 10.44 12.90
C VAL A 14 -20.61 10.83 11.76
N GLN A 15 -19.40 11.22 12.13
CA GLN A 15 -18.29 11.22 11.21
C GLN A 15 -18.08 9.76 10.88
N GLY A 16 -18.67 9.32 9.78
CA GLY A 16 -18.29 8.08 9.14
C GLY A 16 -16.80 8.20 8.89
N CYS A 17 -15.99 7.60 9.76
CA CYS A 17 -14.57 7.40 9.53
C CYS A 17 -14.49 6.53 8.28
N ALA A 18 -14.43 7.14 7.10
CA ALA A 18 -13.96 6.44 5.91
C ALA A 18 -12.58 5.91 6.30
N GLY A 19 -12.46 4.59 6.46
CA GLY A 19 -11.22 3.93 6.81
C GLY A 19 -10.13 4.37 5.85
N LEU A 20 -8.89 4.41 6.33
CA LEU A 20 -7.75 4.67 5.47
C LEU A 20 -7.45 3.37 4.71
N GLY A 21 -7.70 3.34 3.40
CA GLY A 21 -7.52 2.15 2.58
C GLY A 21 -6.09 1.62 2.65
N HIS A 22 -5.08 2.49 2.57
CA HIS A 22 -3.70 2.08 2.72
C HIS A 22 -3.38 1.46 4.08
N LYS A 23 -4.06 1.86 5.16
CA LYS A 23 -3.93 1.24 6.48
C LYS A 23 -4.69 -0.08 6.57
N GLU A 24 -5.91 -0.11 6.05
CA GLU A 24 -6.83 -1.27 6.15
C GLU A 24 -6.29 -2.47 5.37
N PHE A 25 -5.74 -2.21 4.17
CA PHE A 25 -5.18 -3.23 3.28
C PHE A 25 -3.66 -3.36 3.37
N TYR A 26 -3.06 -2.87 4.46
CA TYR A 26 -1.62 -3.01 4.66
C TYR A 26 -1.21 -4.47 4.89
N ALA A 27 -0.21 -4.92 4.14
CA ALA A 27 0.45 -6.19 4.32
C ALA A 27 1.93 -5.95 4.66
N GLN A 28 2.36 -6.43 5.85
CA GLN A 28 3.76 -6.37 6.24
C GLN A 28 4.59 -7.31 5.35
N VAL A 29 5.68 -6.79 4.79
CA VAL A 29 6.66 -7.54 3.99
C VAL A 29 7.91 -7.84 4.80
N ALA A 30 8.38 -6.87 5.57
CA ALA A 30 9.57 -7.06 6.42
C ALA A 30 9.32 -8.09 7.54
N PRO A 31 10.32 -8.91 7.89
CA PRO A 31 10.18 -9.94 8.93
C PRO A 31 10.01 -9.33 10.34
N THR A 32 10.47 -8.09 10.54
CA THR A 32 10.41 -7.39 11.82
C THR A 32 9.62 -6.11 11.71
N LYS A 33 9.02 -5.67 12.82
CA LYS A 33 8.43 -4.33 12.94
C LYS A 33 9.52 -3.32 13.24
N TYR A 34 9.42 -2.16 12.60
CA TYR A 34 10.31 -1.04 12.85
C TYR A 34 9.68 -0.05 13.84
N PRO A 35 10.50 0.65 14.63
CA PRO A 35 10.00 1.73 15.48
C PRO A 35 9.41 2.87 14.62
N PRO A 36 8.43 3.61 15.13
CA PRO A 36 7.89 4.77 14.45
C PRO A 36 8.97 5.76 14.02
N THR A 37 8.75 6.45 12.91
CA THR A 37 9.64 7.51 12.40
C THR A 37 9.02 8.90 12.62
N GLU A 38 9.86 9.90 12.80
CA GLU A 38 9.41 11.29 12.94
C GLU A 38 8.94 11.90 11.61
N LYS A 39 9.55 11.45 10.50
CA LYS A 39 9.29 12.02 9.18
C LYS A 39 9.09 10.93 8.14
N THR A 40 8.05 11.07 7.32
CA THR A 40 7.80 10.25 6.14
C THR A 40 7.73 11.15 4.92
N MET A 41 8.52 10.86 3.90
CA MET A 41 8.37 11.48 2.57
C MET A 41 7.30 10.73 1.79
N VAL A 42 6.44 11.48 1.08
CA VAL A 42 5.36 10.91 0.27
C VAL A 42 5.63 11.21 -1.20
N PHE A 43 5.49 10.18 -2.01
CA PHE A 43 5.54 10.28 -3.47
C PHE A 43 4.25 9.71 -4.04
N GLU A 44 3.62 10.46 -4.93
CA GLU A 44 2.43 10.02 -5.64
C GLU A 44 2.72 9.93 -7.13
N TYR A 45 2.38 8.81 -7.73
CA TYR A 45 2.57 8.56 -9.16
C TYR A 45 1.28 8.01 -9.78
N ALA A 46 1.03 8.34 -11.04
CA ALA A 46 -0.05 7.73 -11.80
C ALA A 46 0.20 6.24 -12.08
N ASN A 47 1.46 5.87 -12.23
CA ASN A 47 1.92 4.49 -12.44
C ASN A 47 3.19 4.24 -11.65
N VAL A 48 3.41 2.97 -11.25
CA VAL A 48 4.64 2.56 -10.58
C VAL A 48 5.84 2.80 -11.50
N ASN A 49 6.75 3.67 -11.08
CA ASN A 49 8.05 3.81 -11.70
C ASN A 49 9.04 2.84 -11.02
N LEU A 50 9.17 1.65 -11.58
CA LEU A 50 10.06 0.62 -11.04
C LEU A 50 11.49 1.10 -10.87
N LYS A 51 11.98 1.94 -11.80
CA LYS A 51 13.33 2.48 -11.71
C LYS A 51 13.55 3.29 -10.43
N GLU A 52 12.62 4.18 -10.08
CA GLU A 52 12.72 4.99 -8.86
C GLU A 52 12.66 4.15 -7.60
N ILE A 53 11.80 3.10 -7.59
CA ILE A 53 11.75 2.16 -6.48
C ILE A 53 13.10 1.46 -6.31
N TYR A 54 13.73 1.01 -7.41
CA TYR A 54 15.02 0.37 -7.34
C TYR A 54 16.14 1.35 -6.94
N ASP A 55 16.08 2.60 -7.40
CA ASP A 55 17.02 3.63 -6.96
C ASP A 55 16.94 3.85 -5.42
N LEU A 56 15.73 3.82 -4.84
CA LEU A 56 15.56 3.85 -3.39
C LEU A 56 16.14 2.59 -2.71
N LEU A 57 15.87 1.41 -3.25
CA LEU A 57 16.42 0.15 -2.70
C LEU A 57 17.96 0.13 -2.79
N PHE A 58 18.56 0.75 -3.80
CA PHE A 58 20.00 0.96 -3.89
C PHE A 58 20.53 1.97 -2.87
N SER A 59 19.71 2.91 -2.45
CA SER A 59 20.05 3.92 -1.43
C SER A 59 19.71 3.47 -0.02
N ASP A 60 19.81 2.15 0.23
CA ASP A 60 19.60 1.51 1.54
C ASP A 60 18.18 1.61 2.11
N PHE A 61 17.18 1.77 1.26
CA PHE A 61 15.80 1.60 1.66
C PHE A 61 15.35 0.15 1.55
N LEU A 62 14.59 -0.32 2.52
CA LEU A 62 13.97 -1.64 2.55
C LEU A 62 12.45 -1.49 2.44
N ILE A 63 11.80 -2.30 1.60
CA ILE A 63 10.34 -2.40 1.60
C ILE A 63 9.90 -3.09 2.89
N ILE A 64 9.19 -2.37 3.76
CA ILE A 64 8.68 -2.89 5.03
C ILE A 64 7.23 -3.36 4.92
N GLY A 65 6.49 -2.86 3.94
CA GLY A 65 5.12 -3.25 3.68
C GLY A 65 4.57 -2.74 2.36
N ARG A 66 3.42 -3.23 2.03
CA ARG A 66 2.66 -2.83 0.85
C ARG A 66 1.18 -2.77 1.17
N SER A 67 0.43 -2.05 0.35
CA SER A 67 -1.04 -2.05 0.35
C SER A 67 -1.55 -2.04 -1.08
N GLY A 68 -2.77 -2.55 -1.29
CA GLY A 68 -3.42 -2.51 -2.60
C GLY A 68 -4.93 -2.65 -2.42
N PHE A 69 -5.70 -1.76 -3.03
CA PHE A 69 -7.16 -1.77 -2.92
C PHE A 69 -7.82 -1.03 -4.10
N ASN A 70 -9.09 -1.34 -4.33
CA ASN A 70 -9.94 -0.62 -5.26
C ASN A 70 -11.00 0.17 -4.50
N GLY A 71 -11.02 1.49 -4.65
CA GLY A 71 -11.92 2.36 -3.90
C GLY A 71 -12.01 3.78 -4.44
N PRO A 72 -12.74 4.69 -3.76
CA PRO A 72 -12.62 6.11 -3.99
C PRO A 72 -11.18 6.55 -3.87
N TYR A 73 -10.80 7.61 -4.60
CA TYR A 73 -9.44 8.16 -4.48
C TYR A 73 -9.13 8.53 -3.03
N GLU A 74 -8.01 8.02 -2.54
CA GLU A 74 -7.45 8.37 -1.24
C GLU A 74 -6.20 9.24 -1.45
N ASN A 75 -6.24 10.48 -0.95
CA ASN A 75 -5.07 11.33 -0.93
C ASN A 75 -3.99 10.69 -0.04
N PRO A 76 -2.77 10.43 -0.56
CA PRO A 76 -1.70 9.77 0.18
C PRO A 76 -1.31 10.48 1.49
N ASP A 77 -1.48 11.80 1.58
CA ASP A 77 -1.18 12.56 2.79
C ASP A 77 -1.97 12.09 4.01
N ARG A 78 -3.18 11.53 3.80
CA ARG A 78 -4.00 10.97 4.89
C ARG A 78 -3.35 9.75 5.53
N SER A 79 -2.52 9.02 4.77
CA SER A 79 -1.83 7.81 5.24
C SER A 79 -0.46 8.09 5.88
N VAL A 80 0.00 9.36 5.90
CA VAL A 80 1.31 9.74 6.48
C VAL A 80 1.43 9.34 7.96
N SER A 81 0.41 9.61 8.77
CA SER A 81 0.43 9.26 10.19
C SER A 81 0.54 7.76 10.41
N TYR A 82 -0.13 6.98 9.57
CA TYR A 82 -0.02 5.53 9.59
C TYR A 82 1.37 5.07 9.14
N ALA A 83 1.89 5.60 8.03
CA ALA A 83 3.23 5.30 7.54
C ALA A 83 4.31 5.57 8.61
N LYS A 84 4.21 6.72 9.31
CA LYS A 84 5.08 7.03 10.46
C LYS A 84 4.99 5.97 11.56
N SER A 85 3.79 5.56 11.91
CA SER A 85 3.55 4.63 13.01
C SER A 85 4.14 3.23 12.77
N ILE A 86 4.27 2.81 11.51
CA ILE A 86 4.88 1.55 11.11
C ILE A 86 6.38 1.68 10.79
N GLY A 87 6.94 2.88 10.94
CA GLY A 87 8.36 3.15 10.75
C GLY A 87 8.77 3.35 9.29
N ALA A 88 7.87 3.77 8.41
CA ALA A 88 8.19 4.07 7.02
C ALA A 88 8.75 5.49 6.88
N ASP A 89 9.96 5.62 6.36
CA ASP A 89 10.58 6.92 6.03
C ASP A 89 10.15 7.42 4.65
N VAL A 90 9.69 6.51 3.79
CA VAL A 90 9.13 6.81 2.47
C VAL A 90 7.84 6.04 2.28
N PHE A 91 6.82 6.72 1.79
CA PHE A 91 5.56 6.14 1.33
C PHE A 91 5.34 6.52 -0.14
N ILE A 92 5.31 5.52 -1.01
CA ILE A 92 5.03 5.68 -2.44
C ILE A 92 3.61 5.19 -2.67
N SER A 93 2.75 6.07 -3.19
CA SER A 93 1.38 5.76 -3.57
C SER A 93 1.22 5.85 -5.07
N THR A 94 0.46 4.92 -5.63
CA THR A 94 0.01 5.00 -7.02
C THR A 94 -1.51 4.96 -7.07
N SER A 95 -2.09 5.66 -8.05
CA SER A 95 -3.53 5.76 -8.20
C SER A 95 -3.90 5.78 -9.68
N GLN A 96 -4.60 4.75 -10.13
CA GLN A 96 -5.07 4.63 -11.50
C GLN A 96 -6.60 4.58 -11.54
N PHE A 97 -7.21 5.50 -12.31
CA PHE A 97 -8.66 5.46 -12.51
C PHE A 97 -9.09 4.14 -13.13
N LYS A 98 -10.11 3.51 -12.55
CA LYS A 98 -10.67 2.24 -13.00
C LYS A 98 -12.01 2.41 -13.69
N GLU A 99 -12.97 2.95 -12.97
CA GLU A 99 -14.35 3.08 -13.41
C GLU A 99 -15.10 4.16 -12.62
N ALA A 100 -16.19 4.65 -13.18
CA ALA A 100 -17.19 5.41 -12.45
C ALA A 100 -18.40 4.51 -12.15
N ARG A 101 -18.72 4.35 -10.86
CA ARG A 101 -19.85 3.52 -10.41
C ARG A 101 -20.99 4.42 -9.91
N THR A 102 -22.14 4.33 -10.55
CA THR A 102 -23.33 5.03 -10.12
C THR A 102 -24.18 4.11 -9.23
N SER A 103 -24.48 4.58 -8.04
CA SER A 103 -25.47 3.99 -7.13
C SER A 103 -26.61 4.95 -6.88
N PHE A 104 -27.72 4.45 -6.36
CA PHE A 104 -28.89 5.27 -6.07
C PHE A 104 -29.11 5.32 -4.55
N MET A 105 -29.25 6.53 -4.04
CA MET A 105 -29.58 6.76 -2.64
C MET A 105 -31.02 7.30 -2.53
N ASN A 106 -31.82 6.67 -1.68
CA ASN A 106 -33.16 7.14 -1.38
C ASN A 106 -33.10 8.17 -0.25
N LEU A 107 -33.40 9.42 -0.57
CA LEU A 107 -33.49 10.50 0.40
C LEU A 107 -34.95 10.69 0.83
N SER A 108 -35.22 10.45 2.08
CA SER A 108 -36.56 10.64 2.66
C SER A 108 -36.62 12.00 3.36
N THR A 109 -37.44 12.90 2.82
CA THR A 109 -37.67 14.23 3.40
C THR A 109 -39.04 14.29 4.04
N PRO A 110 -39.14 14.73 5.30
CA PRO A 110 -40.44 14.99 5.92
C PRO A 110 -41.22 16.10 5.13
N THR A 111 -42.47 15.86 4.91
CA THR A 111 -43.36 16.86 4.30
C THR A 111 -44.53 17.09 5.22
N SER A 112 -45.04 18.33 5.21
CA SER A 112 -46.28 18.66 5.88
C SER A 112 -47.19 19.41 4.89
N SER A 113 -48.45 19.06 4.88
CA SER A 113 -49.49 19.77 4.10
C SER A 113 -50.57 20.24 5.06
N THR A 114 -50.91 21.53 5.00
CA THR A 114 -51.98 22.07 5.81
C THR A 114 -53.17 22.39 4.89
N THR A 115 -54.28 21.77 5.20
CA THR A 115 -55.56 21.98 4.48
C THR A 115 -56.51 22.76 5.37
N TYR A 116 -57.07 23.83 4.82
CA TYR A 116 -58.15 24.54 5.46
C TYR A 116 -59.47 23.83 5.19
N VAL A 117 -60.18 23.51 6.24
CA VAL A 117 -61.47 22.86 6.17
C VAL A 117 -62.51 23.82 6.73
N SER A 118 -63.50 24.14 5.91
CA SER A 118 -64.68 24.92 6.38
C SER A 118 -65.95 24.23 5.92
N GLY A 119 -66.96 24.27 6.75
CA GLY A 119 -68.25 23.67 6.43
C GLY A 119 -69.36 24.26 7.28
N TYR A 120 -70.62 23.92 6.89
CA TYR A 120 -71.84 24.22 7.62
C TYR A 120 -72.44 22.96 8.16
N SER A 121 -72.80 22.97 9.43
CA SER A 121 -73.58 21.90 10.03
C SER A 121 -74.84 22.51 10.62
N GLY A 122 -75.85 21.72 10.96
CA GLY A 122 -77.10 22.19 11.56
C GLY A 122 -76.93 22.99 12.87
N ALA A 123 -75.71 23.04 13.46
CA ALA A 123 -75.33 23.77 14.65
C ALA A 123 -74.52 25.05 14.34
N GLY A 124 -74.26 25.39 13.08
CA GLY A 124 -73.46 26.54 12.66
C GLY A 124 -72.28 26.25 11.72
N SER A 125 -71.56 27.33 11.37
CA SER A 125 -70.36 27.24 10.55
C SER A 125 -69.15 26.78 11.37
N PHE A 126 -68.31 25.96 10.80
CA PHE A 126 -67.04 25.62 11.42
C PHE A 126 -65.92 25.91 10.40
N SER A 127 -64.77 26.29 10.89
CA SER A 127 -63.55 26.39 10.10
C SER A 127 -62.38 25.87 10.97
N GLY A 128 -61.46 25.18 10.32
CA GLY A 128 -60.29 24.62 10.98
C GLY A 128 -59.17 24.32 10.03
N THR A 129 -58.06 23.96 10.55
CA THR A 129 -56.92 23.52 9.78
C THR A 129 -56.57 22.05 10.13
N ALA A 130 -56.38 21.22 9.13
CA ALA A 130 -55.88 19.88 9.27
C ALA A 130 -54.46 19.85 8.71
N THR A 131 -53.46 19.46 9.51
CA THR A 131 -52.08 19.28 9.05
C THR A 131 -51.80 17.80 8.94
N THR A 132 -51.48 17.40 7.71
CA THR A 132 -51.05 16.02 7.42
C THR A 132 -49.54 15.97 7.29
N TYR A 133 -48.90 15.10 8.03
CA TYR A 133 -47.48 14.82 7.94
C TYR A 133 -47.26 13.61 7.04
N GLY A 134 -46.28 13.70 6.17
CA GLY A 134 -45.90 12.64 5.26
C GLY A 134 -44.38 12.58 5.06
N THR A 135 -43.94 11.64 4.27
CA THR A 135 -42.54 11.54 3.87
C THR A 135 -42.50 11.44 2.34
N ARG A 136 -41.69 12.29 1.73
CA ARG A 136 -41.38 12.20 0.30
C ARG A 136 -40.04 11.53 0.13
N THR A 137 -40.00 10.44 -0.60
CA THR A 137 -38.76 9.75 -0.98
C THR A 137 -38.34 10.21 -2.36
N THR A 138 -37.12 10.72 -2.49
CA THR A 138 -36.49 11.09 -3.75
C THR A 138 -35.26 10.23 -3.95
N THR A 139 -35.18 9.55 -5.09
CA THR A 139 -34.01 8.76 -5.46
C THR A 139 -32.99 9.66 -6.14
N VAL A 140 -31.81 9.76 -5.56
CA VAL A 140 -30.69 10.60 -6.06
C VAL A 140 -29.59 9.67 -6.56
N PRO A 141 -29.16 9.78 -7.83
CA PRO A 141 -27.99 9.09 -8.31
C PRO A 141 -26.72 9.67 -7.69
N ILE A 142 -25.84 8.80 -7.18
CA ILE A 142 -24.52 9.15 -6.68
C ILE A 142 -23.49 8.42 -7.51
N THR A 143 -22.65 9.17 -8.22
CA THR A 143 -21.54 8.61 -8.99
C THR A 143 -20.25 8.74 -8.19
N VAL A 144 -19.59 7.61 -7.96
CA VAL A 144 -18.29 7.54 -7.28
C VAL A 144 -17.26 7.00 -8.26
N ASN A 145 -16.22 7.78 -8.48
CA ASN A 145 -15.06 7.33 -9.23
C ASN A 145 -14.26 6.35 -8.39
N ARG A 146 -13.88 5.21 -8.96
CA ARG A 146 -13.08 4.19 -8.33
C ARG A 146 -11.70 4.13 -8.98
N TYR A 147 -10.71 3.90 -8.14
CA TYR A 147 -9.30 3.83 -8.51
C TYR A 147 -8.70 2.53 -7.99
N ASP A 148 -7.83 1.92 -8.79
CA ASP A 148 -6.90 0.92 -8.30
C ASP A 148 -5.73 1.70 -7.67
N GLN A 149 -5.47 1.45 -6.39
CA GLN A 149 -4.49 2.20 -5.61
C GLN A 149 -3.53 1.23 -4.94
N ASP A 150 -2.24 1.45 -5.13
CA ASP A 150 -1.19 0.68 -4.50
C ASP A 150 -0.31 1.57 -3.63
N GLY A 151 0.27 1.00 -2.59
CA GLY A 151 1.18 1.68 -1.69
C GLY A 151 2.39 0.82 -1.37
N LEU A 152 3.58 1.44 -1.39
CA LEU A 152 4.82 0.86 -0.90
C LEU A 152 5.35 1.68 0.27
N PHE A 153 5.68 1.00 1.35
CA PHE A 153 6.23 1.59 2.57
C PHE A 153 7.67 1.14 2.71
N LEU A 154 8.59 2.10 2.74
CA LEU A 154 10.03 1.83 2.78
C LEU A 154 10.66 2.47 4.02
N ARG A 155 11.61 1.74 4.59
CA ARG A 155 12.45 2.20 5.71
C ARG A 155 13.87 2.41 5.24
N ASN A 156 14.47 3.55 5.59
CA ASN A 156 15.91 3.74 5.47
C ASN A 156 16.61 2.95 6.61
N VAL A 157 17.38 1.96 6.25
CA VAL A 157 18.04 1.07 7.22
C VAL A 157 19.45 1.51 7.59
N ASN A 158 20.02 2.49 6.88
CA ASN A 158 21.33 3.06 7.21
C ASN A 158 21.38 3.80 8.55
N SER A 159 20.22 4.25 9.03
CA SER A 159 20.16 4.95 10.33
C SER A 159 20.39 4.02 11.53
N VAL A 160 20.37 2.70 11.34
CA VAL A 160 20.48 1.72 12.44
C VAL A 160 21.70 0.82 12.28
N VAL A 161 21.82 0.14 11.15
CA VAL A 161 22.97 -0.71 10.77
C VAL A 161 22.97 -0.80 9.25
N PRO A 162 24.10 -0.66 8.57
CA PRO A 162 24.15 -0.84 7.11
C PRO A 162 23.50 -2.14 6.69
N LEU A 163 22.64 -2.09 5.68
CA LEU A 163 21.81 -3.24 5.27
C LEU A 163 22.66 -4.49 4.95
N TRP A 164 23.80 -4.28 4.30
CA TRP A 164 24.72 -5.38 3.95
C TRP A 164 25.33 -6.05 5.19
N GLU A 165 25.61 -5.32 6.28
CA GLU A 165 26.12 -5.92 7.53
C GLU A 165 25.08 -6.81 8.20
N ARG A 166 23.83 -6.35 8.24
CA ARG A 166 22.70 -7.15 8.75
C ARG A 166 22.49 -8.39 7.89
N THR A 167 22.50 -8.22 6.58
CA THR A 167 22.32 -9.32 5.62
C THR A 167 23.44 -10.34 5.74
N ASP A 168 24.67 -9.89 5.86
CA ASP A 168 25.83 -10.77 6.04
C ASP A 168 25.74 -11.56 7.34
N ALA A 169 25.40 -10.92 8.45
CA ALA A 169 25.20 -11.57 9.73
C ALA A 169 24.05 -12.58 9.71
N GLN A 170 22.99 -12.27 9.00
CA GLN A 170 21.81 -13.13 8.84
C GLN A 170 22.13 -14.34 7.96
N CYS A 171 22.80 -14.14 6.83
CA CYS A 171 23.22 -15.22 5.94
C CYS A 171 24.21 -16.19 6.61
N LYS A 172 25.08 -15.69 7.48
CA LYS A 172 26.02 -16.55 8.24
C LYS A 172 25.32 -17.44 9.28
N LYS A 173 24.13 -17.05 9.74
CA LYS A 173 23.33 -17.80 10.73
C LYS A 173 22.30 -18.74 10.11
N THR A 174 22.02 -18.60 8.83
CA THR A 174 20.97 -19.38 8.17
C THR A 174 21.51 -20.74 7.75
N GLU A 175 20.85 -21.81 8.17
CA GLU A 175 21.12 -23.16 7.69
C GLU A 175 20.88 -23.24 6.17
N PRO A 176 21.75 -23.93 5.42
CA PRO A 176 21.70 -23.95 3.96
C PRO A 176 20.51 -24.73 3.37
N SER A 177 19.52 -25.06 4.17
CA SER A 177 18.32 -25.81 3.72
C SER A 177 17.36 -25.05 2.85
N ASN A 178 17.40 -23.72 2.89
CA ASN A 178 16.55 -22.84 2.10
C ASN A 178 17.36 -22.05 1.07
N LEU A 179 16.70 -21.31 0.19
CA LEU A 179 17.36 -20.44 -0.79
C LEU A 179 18.13 -19.26 -0.15
N GLU A 180 17.93 -19.01 1.13
CA GLU A 180 18.69 -18.05 1.91
C GLU A 180 20.13 -18.51 2.11
N GLY A 181 21.04 -17.54 2.23
CA GLY A 181 22.45 -17.81 2.45
C GLY A 181 23.36 -17.15 1.44
N VAL A 182 24.57 -17.67 1.36
CA VAL A 182 25.63 -17.12 0.49
C VAL A 182 25.64 -17.85 -0.83
N TRP A 183 25.62 -17.08 -1.91
CA TRP A 183 25.68 -17.56 -3.29
C TRP A 183 26.79 -16.84 -4.04
N PHE A 184 27.43 -17.49 -4.98
CA PHE A 184 28.51 -16.88 -5.74
C PHE A 184 28.57 -17.36 -7.20
N ASN A 185 29.07 -16.51 -8.04
CA ASN A 185 29.52 -16.83 -9.39
C ASN A 185 30.92 -16.23 -9.61
N GLU A 186 31.38 -16.24 -10.82
CA GLU A 186 32.72 -15.71 -11.16
C GLU A 186 32.92 -14.23 -10.82
N ASN A 187 31.84 -13.45 -10.81
CA ASN A 187 31.89 -11.98 -10.66
C ASN A 187 31.43 -11.49 -9.28
N TYR A 188 30.48 -12.20 -8.65
CA TYR A 188 29.80 -11.74 -7.45
C TYR A 188 29.74 -12.80 -6.38
N LYS A 189 29.86 -12.36 -5.13
CA LYS A 189 29.37 -13.07 -3.95
C LYS A 189 28.11 -12.35 -3.49
N LEU A 190 27.01 -13.06 -3.35
CA LEU A 190 25.71 -12.53 -2.98
C LEU A 190 25.27 -13.07 -1.62
N ASN A 191 24.69 -12.23 -0.80
CA ASN A 191 23.96 -12.63 0.39
C ASN A 191 22.47 -12.55 0.08
N LEU A 192 21.79 -13.70 0.13
CA LEU A 192 20.35 -13.80 -0.01
C LEU A 192 19.70 -13.94 1.34
N TYR A 193 18.68 -13.14 1.59
CA TYR A 193 17.86 -13.29 2.77
C TYR A 193 16.39 -13.05 2.46
N ARG A 194 15.54 -13.64 3.29
CA ARG A 194 14.09 -13.52 3.13
C ARG A 194 13.59 -12.22 3.75
N SER A 195 12.77 -11.49 2.99
CA SER A 195 12.03 -10.32 3.44
C SER A 195 10.55 -10.55 3.12
N GLY A 196 9.80 -11.09 4.08
CA GLY A 196 8.41 -11.50 3.87
C GLY A 196 8.29 -12.64 2.86
N GLN A 197 7.55 -12.42 1.78
CA GLN A 197 7.38 -13.38 0.67
C GLN A 197 8.41 -13.19 -0.46
N GLN A 198 9.43 -12.39 -0.23
CA GLN A 198 10.47 -12.12 -1.21
C GLN A 198 11.83 -12.60 -0.70
N LEU A 199 12.69 -12.97 -1.63
CA LEU A 199 14.11 -13.12 -1.40
C LEU A 199 14.85 -11.96 -2.05
N VAL A 200 15.81 -11.41 -1.31
CA VAL A 200 16.55 -10.21 -1.68
C VAL A 200 18.04 -10.55 -1.68
N ALA A 201 18.72 -10.23 -2.78
CA ALA A 201 20.14 -10.50 -2.95
C ALA A 201 20.96 -9.21 -2.92
N PHE A 202 21.95 -9.15 -2.06
CA PHE A 202 22.91 -8.07 -1.98
C PHE A 202 24.31 -8.56 -2.33
N ILE A 203 25.11 -7.69 -2.98
CA ILE A 203 26.51 -7.98 -3.27
C ILE A 203 27.30 -7.93 -1.95
N ALA A 204 27.93 -9.05 -1.61
CA ALA A 204 28.60 -9.24 -0.33
C ALA A 204 30.12 -8.94 -0.36
N ASN A 205 30.72 -8.89 -1.54
CA ASN A 205 32.14 -8.61 -1.75
C ASN A 205 32.35 -7.43 -2.68
N GLU A 206 33.57 -6.94 -2.77
CA GLU A 206 33.96 -6.05 -3.85
C GLU A 206 33.95 -6.85 -5.15
N PRO A 207 33.07 -6.55 -6.11
CA PRO A 207 32.98 -7.27 -7.36
C PRO A 207 34.17 -6.96 -8.28
N LYS A 208 34.43 -7.85 -9.24
CA LYS A 208 35.49 -7.59 -10.23
C LYS A 208 35.16 -6.38 -11.11
N ASP A 209 33.88 -6.24 -11.45
CA ASP A 209 33.35 -5.07 -12.17
C ASP A 209 32.96 -3.97 -11.18
N ARG A 210 33.95 -3.19 -10.74
CA ARG A 210 33.75 -2.08 -9.80
C ARG A 210 33.03 -0.89 -10.39
N ASP A 211 33.03 -0.73 -11.70
CA ASP A 211 32.37 0.38 -12.36
C ASP A 211 30.85 0.22 -12.34
N SER A 212 30.38 -1.02 -12.38
CA SER A 212 28.95 -1.33 -12.37
C SER A 212 28.39 -1.63 -10.97
N TRP A 213 29.21 -2.15 -10.05
CA TRP A 213 28.71 -2.69 -8.79
C TRP A 213 29.62 -2.38 -7.60
N GLY A 214 28.99 -2.15 -6.43
CA GLY A 214 29.67 -2.02 -5.15
C GLY A 214 29.10 -3.00 -4.10
N LYS A 215 29.90 -3.27 -3.08
CA LYS A 215 29.46 -4.04 -1.91
C LYS A 215 28.22 -3.40 -1.28
N GLY A 216 27.25 -4.21 -0.87
CA GLY A 216 26.00 -3.78 -0.25
C GLY A 216 24.89 -3.40 -1.24
N GLN A 217 25.17 -3.31 -2.53
CA GLN A 217 24.15 -2.99 -3.52
C GLN A 217 23.20 -4.17 -3.78
N LEU A 218 21.92 -3.83 -3.97
CA LEU A 218 20.90 -4.79 -4.36
C LEU A 218 21.17 -5.32 -5.78
N LYS A 219 21.14 -6.65 -5.92
CA LYS A 219 21.35 -7.31 -7.22
C LYS A 219 20.05 -7.84 -7.82
N PHE A 220 19.21 -8.47 -7.00
CA PHE A 220 17.89 -8.93 -7.44
C PHE A 220 16.92 -9.11 -6.26
N ILE A 221 15.63 -9.12 -6.61
CA ILE A 221 14.53 -9.47 -5.71
C ILE A 221 13.63 -10.44 -6.46
N TYR A 222 13.18 -11.51 -5.79
CA TYR A 222 12.17 -12.39 -6.36
C TYR A 222 11.19 -12.93 -5.33
N GLY A 223 9.99 -13.28 -5.79
CA GLY A 223 8.96 -13.90 -4.97
C GLY A 223 9.26 -15.38 -4.75
N VAL A 224 9.24 -15.81 -3.48
CA VAL A 224 9.55 -17.21 -3.11
C VAL A 224 8.60 -18.19 -3.76
N ASP A 225 7.28 -17.89 -3.72
CA ASP A 225 6.25 -18.80 -4.23
C ASP A 225 6.10 -18.73 -5.74
N SER A 226 6.35 -17.57 -6.34
CA SER A 226 6.19 -17.38 -7.78
C SER A 226 7.41 -17.76 -8.61
N GLY A 227 8.59 -17.75 -8.01
CA GLY A 227 9.86 -17.94 -8.73
C GLY A 227 10.14 -16.82 -9.75
N VAL A 228 9.40 -15.70 -9.69
CA VAL A 228 9.55 -14.57 -10.62
C VAL A 228 9.93 -13.32 -9.84
N GLY A 229 10.77 -12.50 -10.46
CA GLY A 229 11.21 -11.27 -9.84
C GLY A 229 11.96 -10.36 -10.80
N VAL A 230 12.87 -9.58 -10.25
CA VAL A 230 13.63 -8.58 -11.00
C VAL A 230 15.11 -8.73 -10.73
N TYR A 231 15.89 -8.82 -11.80
CA TYR A 231 17.34 -8.83 -11.81
C TYR A 231 17.85 -7.50 -12.34
N LEU A 232 18.83 -6.92 -11.66
CA LEU A 232 19.43 -5.65 -12.07
C LEU A 232 20.67 -5.91 -12.91
N MET A 233 20.68 -5.34 -14.12
CA MET A 233 21.83 -5.40 -15.03
C MET A 233 22.96 -4.49 -14.55
N GLY A 234 24.14 -4.56 -15.16
CA GLY A 234 25.30 -3.73 -14.81
C GLY A 234 25.00 -2.23 -14.85
N ASN A 235 24.18 -1.78 -15.78
CA ASN A 235 23.72 -0.39 -15.90
C ASN A 235 22.53 -0.05 -14.97
N LYS A 236 22.20 -0.92 -14.01
CA LYS A 236 21.06 -0.79 -13.08
C LYS A 236 19.68 -0.88 -13.73
N THR A 237 19.60 -1.28 -14.98
CA THR A 237 18.30 -1.51 -15.63
C THR A 237 17.62 -2.73 -15.01
N PRO A 238 16.38 -2.60 -14.50
CA PRO A 238 15.63 -3.73 -13.97
C PRO A 238 15.10 -4.60 -15.11
N MET A 239 15.38 -5.90 -15.04
CA MET A 239 14.92 -6.88 -16.03
C MET A 239 14.06 -7.93 -15.32
N PRO A 240 12.86 -8.24 -15.86
CA PRO A 240 12.06 -9.34 -15.35
C PRO A 240 12.82 -10.65 -15.52
N ALA A 241 12.85 -11.46 -14.46
CA ALA A 241 13.60 -12.70 -14.44
C ALA A 241 12.83 -13.82 -13.73
N GLN A 242 13.10 -15.04 -14.14
CA GLN A 242 12.67 -16.27 -13.48
C GLN A 242 13.84 -16.84 -12.67
N PHE A 243 13.54 -17.32 -11.48
CA PHE A 243 14.49 -17.86 -10.51
C PHE A 243 14.13 -19.31 -10.18
N ALA A 244 15.08 -20.20 -10.30
CA ALA A 244 14.90 -21.62 -10.02
C ALA A 244 16.19 -22.28 -9.52
N LEU A 245 16.07 -23.34 -8.75
CA LEU A 245 17.20 -24.24 -8.49
C LEU A 245 17.31 -25.26 -9.60
N ASN A 246 18.51 -25.41 -10.17
CA ASN A 246 18.76 -26.49 -11.10
C ASN A 246 19.05 -27.83 -10.39
N LYS A 247 19.20 -28.88 -11.16
CA LYS A 247 19.48 -30.24 -10.63
C LYS A 247 20.78 -30.38 -9.84
N PHE A 248 21.69 -29.41 -9.94
CA PHE A 248 22.95 -29.37 -9.19
C PHE A 248 22.84 -28.50 -7.94
N GLY A 249 21.66 -27.94 -7.64
CA GLY A 249 21.45 -27.04 -6.50
C GLY A 249 21.98 -25.63 -6.73
N HIS A 250 22.30 -25.24 -7.97
CA HIS A 250 22.65 -23.86 -8.29
C HIS A 250 21.40 -23.01 -8.48
N LEU A 251 21.43 -21.77 -8.05
CA LEU A 251 20.38 -20.78 -8.33
C LEU A 251 20.59 -20.26 -9.76
N GLU A 252 19.64 -20.55 -10.63
CA GLU A 252 19.57 -20.02 -11.98
C GLU A 252 18.62 -18.84 -12.04
N VAL A 253 19.11 -17.77 -12.65
CA VAL A 253 18.37 -16.54 -12.94
C VAL A 253 18.28 -16.37 -14.43
N THR A 254 17.11 -16.60 -15.01
CA THR A 254 16.87 -16.49 -16.46
C THR A 254 16.08 -15.21 -16.74
N LEU A 255 16.65 -14.31 -17.52
CA LEU A 255 15.96 -13.10 -17.98
C LEU A 255 14.82 -13.48 -18.93
N ILE A 256 13.60 -13.03 -18.64
CA ILE A 256 12.41 -13.42 -19.42
C ILE A 256 12.50 -12.90 -20.85
N THR A 257 13.04 -11.71 -21.03
CA THR A 257 13.09 -11.04 -22.35
C THR A 257 14.19 -11.57 -23.27
N SER A 258 15.42 -11.74 -22.74
CA SER A 258 16.59 -12.15 -23.55
C SER A 258 16.90 -13.63 -23.48
N GLN A 259 16.27 -14.38 -22.57
CA GLN A 259 16.56 -15.79 -22.27
C GLN A 259 18.01 -16.04 -21.79
N GLU A 260 18.72 -14.97 -21.44
CA GLU A 260 20.05 -15.07 -20.85
C GLU A 260 19.94 -15.63 -19.43
N THR A 261 20.83 -16.57 -19.10
CA THR A 261 20.82 -17.25 -17.78
C THR A 261 22.11 -17.01 -17.03
N PHE A 262 21.98 -16.61 -15.76
CA PHE A 262 23.08 -16.49 -14.80
C PHE A 262 22.95 -17.60 -13.77
N SER A 263 24.05 -18.28 -13.47
CA SER A 263 24.08 -19.35 -12.47
C SER A 263 24.93 -18.94 -11.26
N PHE A 264 24.41 -19.26 -10.07
CA PHE A 264 25.08 -19.02 -8.80
C PHE A 264 25.17 -20.32 -8.01
N ALA A 265 26.36 -20.66 -7.56
CA ALA A 265 26.64 -21.80 -6.69
C ALA A 265 26.61 -21.38 -5.20
N ARG A 266 26.52 -22.35 -4.31
CA ARG A 266 26.72 -22.15 -2.86
C ARG A 266 28.16 -22.38 -2.44
#